data_0b8d866a0c0a17cc2cbdc12fe64ee3ff
#
_entry.id   0b8d866a0c0a17cc2cbdc12fe64ee3ff
#
_cell.length_a   1.000
_cell.length_b   1.000
_cell.length_c   1.000
_cell.angle_alpha   90.00
_cell.angle_beta   90.00
_cell.angle_gamma   90.00
#
_symmetry.space_group_name_H-M   'P 1'
#
loop_
_entity.id
_entity.type
_entity.pdbx_description
1 polymer ?
#
loop_
_entity_poly.entity_id
_entity_poly.type
_entity_poly.pdbx_seq_one_letter_code
_entity_poly.pdbx_strand_id
1 'polypeptide(L)'
;MKVAFQMDPIGAVDINADSSFRLAEEAQARGHLLFFYTPDHLAYQEGRITARGHDMTVQRVQGDHVTLGPEREVDLSDFDVVWLRQDPPFDMHYITTTHLLDRLAPGTLVVNDPFWVRNYPEKLLVLEFPDLTPPTTIARDLSTIKAFKEKHGDVILKPLYGNGGAGVFKLTTDDRNLSSLHELFTGFSREPLIVQKFLPAVSKGDKRVILVDGAPVGAINRVPAAGETRSNMHVGGRPEKIGLTERDREICDRIGPLLRDKGQVFVGIDVIGDYLTEINVTSPTGIQELERFDGINVAETIWQAIEAKRA
;
A
#
# COMPACT_ATOMS: atom_id res chain seq x y z
N MET A 1 -14.38 7.63 -19.14
CA MET A 1 -13.83 6.26 -19.17
C MET A 1 -14.75 5.29 -18.42
N LYS A 2 -14.64 3.98 -18.71
CA LYS A 2 -15.20 2.91 -17.88
C LYS A 2 -14.14 2.43 -16.92
N VAL A 3 -14.44 2.45 -15.63
CA VAL A 3 -13.49 2.14 -14.57
C VAL A 3 -14.03 1.04 -13.67
N ALA A 4 -13.29 -0.05 -13.53
CA ALA A 4 -13.62 -1.12 -12.59
C ALA A 4 -12.76 -0.99 -11.32
N PHE A 5 -13.40 -1.03 -10.16
CA PHE A 5 -12.73 -1.04 -8.86
C PHE A 5 -12.75 -2.46 -8.30
N GLN A 6 -11.59 -3.09 -8.25
CA GLN A 6 -11.38 -4.30 -7.47
C GLN A 6 -10.95 -3.92 -6.06
N MET A 7 -11.82 -4.09 -5.10
CA MET A 7 -11.57 -3.70 -3.71
C MET A 7 -12.41 -4.54 -2.74
N ASP A 8 -12.12 -4.43 -1.46
CA ASP A 8 -12.94 -5.00 -0.41
C ASP A 8 -14.35 -4.38 -0.40
N PRO A 9 -15.34 -5.01 0.29
CA PRO A 9 -16.73 -4.58 0.21
C PRO A 9 -16.92 -3.09 0.48
N ILE A 10 -17.26 -2.31 -0.54
CA ILE A 10 -17.38 -0.85 -0.47
C ILE A 10 -18.41 -0.37 0.56
N GLY A 11 -19.43 -1.16 0.84
CA GLY A 11 -20.43 -0.84 1.87
C GLY A 11 -19.88 -0.80 3.31
N ALA A 12 -18.67 -1.34 3.55
CA ALA A 12 -18.05 -1.41 4.86
C ALA A 12 -16.94 -0.37 5.09
N VAL A 13 -16.60 0.45 4.09
CA VAL A 13 -15.50 1.42 4.20
C VAL A 13 -15.85 2.62 5.08
N ASP A 14 -14.85 3.17 5.75
CA ASP A 14 -14.97 4.49 6.37
C ASP A 14 -14.78 5.58 5.29
N ILE A 15 -15.87 6.23 4.92
CA ILE A 15 -15.87 7.26 3.86
C ILE A 15 -14.95 8.45 4.16
N ASN A 16 -14.52 8.64 5.41
CA ASN A 16 -13.66 9.74 5.83
C ASN A 16 -12.16 9.37 5.86
N ALA A 17 -11.84 8.10 5.69
CA ALA A 17 -10.47 7.59 5.73
C ALA A 17 -10.09 6.76 4.50
N ASP A 18 -11.06 6.08 3.87
CA ASP A 18 -10.79 5.17 2.76
C ASP A 18 -10.37 5.92 1.50
N SER A 19 -9.21 5.55 0.95
CA SER A 19 -8.65 6.14 -0.26
C SER A 19 -9.36 5.67 -1.52
N SER A 20 -9.86 4.42 -1.55
CA SER A 20 -10.55 3.87 -2.72
C SER A 20 -11.90 4.55 -2.92
N PHE A 21 -12.62 4.81 -1.81
CA PHE A 21 -13.85 5.60 -1.83
C PHE A 21 -13.59 7.02 -2.37
N ARG A 22 -12.54 7.70 -1.87
CA ARG A 22 -12.19 9.05 -2.34
C ARG A 22 -11.82 9.07 -3.84
N LEU A 23 -11.13 8.03 -4.32
CA LEU A 23 -10.82 7.87 -5.74
C LEU A 23 -12.08 7.64 -6.58
N ALA A 24 -13.05 6.88 -6.05
CA ALA A 24 -14.34 6.66 -6.73
C ALA A 24 -15.17 7.95 -6.82
N GLU A 25 -15.20 8.78 -5.75
CA GLU A 25 -15.85 10.10 -5.78
C GLU A 25 -15.26 10.98 -6.88
N GLU A 26 -13.94 11.09 -6.96
CA GLU A 26 -13.26 11.89 -7.97
C GLU A 26 -13.53 11.36 -9.39
N ALA A 27 -13.46 10.04 -9.58
CA ALA A 27 -13.76 9.42 -10.86
C ALA A 27 -15.19 9.74 -11.33
N GLN A 28 -16.17 9.64 -10.43
CA GLN A 28 -17.56 9.98 -10.72
C GLN A 28 -17.73 11.46 -11.04
N ALA A 29 -17.08 12.36 -10.30
CA ALA A 29 -17.10 13.80 -10.55
C ALA A 29 -16.53 14.16 -11.93
N ARG A 30 -15.57 13.37 -12.42
CA ARG A 30 -14.98 13.49 -13.78
C ARG A 30 -15.84 12.84 -14.88
N GLY A 31 -16.99 12.27 -14.53
CA GLY A 31 -17.92 11.64 -15.48
C GLY A 31 -17.51 10.23 -15.91
N HIS A 32 -16.69 9.55 -15.15
CA HIS A 32 -16.36 8.15 -15.41
C HIS A 32 -17.50 7.23 -14.96
N LEU A 33 -17.71 6.13 -15.70
CA LEU A 33 -18.66 5.07 -15.35
C LEU A 33 -17.95 4.06 -14.44
N LEU A 34 -18.51 3.83 -13.25
CA LEU A 34 -17.89 3.00 -12.25
C LEU A 34 -18.54 1.62 -12.17
N PHE A 35 -17.71 0.61 -12.03
CA PHE A 35 -18.09 -0.77 -11.77
C PHE A 35 -17.32 -1.28 -10.56
N PHE A 36 -17.97 -1.94 -9.63
CA PHE A 36 -17.39 -2.47 -8.41
C PHE A 36 -17.47 -3.99 -8.40
N TYR A 37 -16.39 -4.64 -7.99
CA TYR A 37 -16.36 -6.08 -7.67
C TYR A 37 -15.31 -6.38 -6.60
N THR A 38 -15.52 -7.49 -5.87
CA THR A 38 -14.53 -8.00 -4.92
C THR A 38 -13.61 -9.01 -5.58
N PRO A 39 -12.38 -9.22 -5.06
CA PRO A 39 -11.42 -10.18 -5.62
C PRO A 39 -11.99 -11.59 -5.83
N ASP A 40 -12.88 -12.04 -4.95
CA ASP A 40 -13.52 -13.36 -5.03
C ASP A 40 -14.39 -13.56 -6.29
N HIS A 41 -14.76 -12.46 -6.92
CA HIS A 41 -15.59 -12.46 -8.13
C HIS A 41 -14.79 -12.31 -9.42
N LEU A 42 -13.45 -12.26 -9.34
CA LEU A 42 -12.56 -12.28 -10.49
C LEU A 42 -12.40 -13.71 -11.03
N ALA A 43 -12.49 -13.88 -12.34
CA ALA A 43 -12.34 -15.19 -12.96
C ALA A 43 -11.55 -15.12 -14.28
N TYR A 44 -10.90 -16.24 -14.63
CA TYR A 44 -10.43 -16.51 -15.98
C TYR A 44 -11.38 -17.54 -16.60
N GLN A 45 -12.00 -17.17 -17.72
CA GLN A 45 -12.95 -18.02 -18.43
C GLN A 45 -12.62 -18.01 -19.92
N GLU A 46 -12.14 -19.14 -20.43
CA GLU A 46 -11.94 -19.37 -21.88
C GLU A 46 -11.17 -18.24 -22.61
N GLY A 47 -10.09 -17.76 -22.00
CA GLY A 47 -9.24 -16.72 -22.58
C GLY A 47 -9.59 -15.30 -22.14
N ARG A 48 -10.71 -15.08 -21.43
CA ARG A 48 -11.16 -13.78 -20.94
C ARG A 48 -10.93 -13.63 -19.45
N ILE A 49 -10.72 -12.41 -19.01
CA ILE A 49 -10.71 -12.03 -17.60
C ILE A 49 -12.06 -11.37 -17.30
N THR A 50 -12.89 -12.08 -16.53
CA THR A 50 -14.23 -11.62 -16.21
C THR A 50 -14.36 -11.27 -14.73
N ALA A 51 -15.30 -10.39 -14.42
CA ALA A 51 -15.68 -10.09 -13.06
C ALA A 51 -17.19 -10.06 -12.92
N ARG A 52 -17.72 -10.54 -11.79
CA ARG A 52 -19.12 -10.41 -11.43
C ARG A 52 -19.24 -9.32 -10.35
N GLY A 53 -20.07 -8.34 -10.61
CA GLY A 53 -20.19 -7.17 -9.74
C GLY A 53 -21.31 -6.24 -10.17
N HIS A 54 -21.19 -4.97 -9.83
CA HIS A 54 -22.26 -3.99 -9.93
C HIS A 54 -21.79 -2.69 -10.57
N ASP A 55 -22.60 -2.08 -11.40
CA ASP A 55 -22.45 -0.65 -11.68
C ASP A 55 -22.64 0.11 -10.36
N MET A 56 -21.83 1.15 -10.14
CA MET A 56 -21.72 1.81 -8.86
C MET A 56 -21.84 3.32 -9.00
N THR A 57 -22.55 3.94 -8.07
CA THR A 57 -22.46 5.38 -7.81
C THR A 57 -22.18 5.62 -6.34
N VAL A 58 -21.44 6.69 -6.03
CA VAL A 58 -21.01 7.01 -4.67
C VAL A 58 -21.48 8.42 -4.27
N GLN A 59 -21.71 8.60 -2.97
CA GLN A 59 -22.04 9.89 -2.37
C GLN A 59 -21.48 9.98 -0.96
N ARG A 60 -21.07 11.16 -0.52
CA ARG A 60 -20.49 11.34 0.81
C ARG A 60 -21.57 11.48 1.90
N VAL A 61 -22.33 10.40 2.11
CA VAL A 61 -23.34 10.29 3.16
C VAL A 61 -23.05 9.05 3.99
N GLN A 62 -22.72 9.22 5.27
CA GLN A 62 -22.41 8.11 6.15
C GLN A 62 -23.57 7.12 6.24
N GLY A 63 -23.29 5.83 5.98
CA GLY A 63 -24.31 4.76 6.01
C GLY A 63 -25.16 4.65 4.73
N ASP A 64 -25.06 5.60 3.80
CA ASP A 64 -25.72 5.61 2.49
C ASP A 64 -24.77 6.15 1.42
N HIS A 65 -23.53 5.65 1.42
CA HIS A 65 -22.44 6.20 0.60
C HIS A 65 -22.27 5.53 -0.75
N VAL A 66 -22.98 4.45 -1.02
CA VAL A 66 -22.90 3.71 -2.28
C VAL A 66 -24.26 3.21 -2.72
N THR A 67 -24.55 3.35 -4.02
CA THR A 67 -25.67 2.68 -4.67
C THR A 67 -25.12 1.68 -5.68
N LEU A 68 -25.49 0.42 -5.54
CA LEU A 68 -25.11 -0.66 -6.42
C LEU A 68 -26.29 -1.04 -7.34
N GLY A 69 -26.03 -1.12 -8.63
CA GLY A 69 -26.97 -1.63 -9.61
C GLY A 69 -27.18 -3.15 -9.50
N PRO A 70 -27.98 -3.76 -10.39
CA PRO A 70 -28.08 -5.22 -10.48
C PRO A 70 -26.71 -5.88 -10.70
N GLU A 71 -26.54 -7.04 -10.09
CA GLU A 71 -25.33 -7.85 -10.31
C GLU A 71 -25.26 -8.30 -11.77
N ARG A 72 -24.08 -8.19 -12.38
CA ARG A 72 -23.80 -8.66 -13.74
C ARG A 72 -22.37 -9.11 -13.90
N GLU A 73 -22.15 -10.03 -14.84
CA GLU A 73 -20.81 -10.42 -15.27
C GLU A 73 -20.35 -9.48 -16.40
N VAL A 74 -19.10 -9.11 -16.37
CA VAL A 74 -18.44 -8.27 -17.37
C VAL A 74 -17.11 -8.89 -17.81
N ASP A 75 -16.69 -8.59 -19.03
CA ASP A 75 -15.31 -8.78 -19.47
C ASP A 75 -14.52 -7.52 -19.08
N LEU A 76 -13.44 -7.69 -18.31
CA LEU A 76 -12.64 -6.56 -17.86
C LEU A 76 -11.84 -5.90 -19.00
N SER A 77 -11.69 -6.55 -20.14
CA SER A 77 -11.12 -5.94 -21.34
C SER A 77 -12.00 -4.85 -21.97
N ASP A 78 -13.28 -4.76 -21.58
CA ASP A 78 -14.20 -3.70 -21.99
C ASP A 78 -14.03 -2.39 -21.19
N PHE A 79 -13.12 -2.39 -20.19
CA PHE A 79 -12.85 -1.24 -19.35
C PHE A 79 -11.56 -0.52 -19.76
N ASP A 80 -11.57 0.79 -19.58
CA ASP A 80 -10.36 1.59 -19.81
C ASP A 80 -9.35 1.41 -18.68
N VAL A 81 -9.85 1.29 -17.43
CA VAL A 81 -9.04 1.20 -16.22
C VAL A 81 -9.60 0.14 -15.28
N VAL A 82 -8.72 -0.66 -14.69
CA VAL A 82 -9.03 -1.49 -13.52
C VAL A 82 -8.17 -1.02 -12.34
N TRP A 83 -8.81 -0.59 -11.27
CA TRP A 83 -8.15 -0.30 -10.01
C TRP A 83 -7.93 -1.57 -9.21
N LEU A 84 -6.66 -1.94 -8.97
CA LEU A 84 -6.25 -2.98 -8.04
C LEU A 84 -6.13 -2.36 -6.65
N ARG A 85 -7.23 -2.39 -5.89
CA ARG A 85 -7.35 -1.80 -4.56
C ARG A 85 -7.72 -2.82 -3.49
N GLN A 86 -7.49 -4.10 -3.78
CA GLN A 86 -7.61 -5.18 -2.82
C GLN A 86 -6.69 -4.94 -1.63
N ASP A 87 -7.21 -5.03 -0.42
CA ASP A 87 -6.42 -4.93 0.79
C ASP A 87 -5.59 -6.21 1.04
N PRO A 88 -4.52 -6.14 1.80
CA PRO A 88 -3.82 -7.34 2.27
C PRO A 88 -4.76 -8.32 2.99
N PRO A 89 -4.43 -9.62 3.08
CA PRO A 89 -3.06 -10.16 3.10
C PRO A 89 -2.43 -10.33 1.73
N PHE A 90 -1.11 -10.09 1.64
CA PHE A 90 -0.32 -10.34 0.44
C PHE A 90 0.12 -11.80 0.42
N ASP A 91 -0.78 -12.66 -0.05
CA ASP A 91 -0.67 -14.11 -0.07
C ASP A 91 -0.86 -14.68 -1.49
N MET A 92 -0.99 -15.99 -1.62
CA MET A 92 -1.18 -16.62 -2.92
C MET A 92 -2.50 -16.25 -3.60
N HIS A 93 -3.54 -15.88 -2.84
CA HIS A 93 -4.76 -15.33 -3.40
C HIS A 93 -4.49 -13.99 -4.07
N TYR A 94 -3.81 -13.08 -3.36
CA TYR A 94 -3.40 -11.79 -3.89
C TYR A 94 -2.51 -11.94 -5.14
N ILE A 95 -1.48 -12.81 -5.07
CA ILE A 95 -0.57 -13.10 -6.18
C ILE A 95 -1.33 -13.64 -7.39
N THR A 96 -2.28 -14.56 -7.18
CA THR A 96 -3.11 -15.13 -8.27
C THR A 96 -3.95 -14.05 -8.93
N THR A 97 -4.58 -13.17 -8.14
CA THR A 97 -5.32 -12.00 -8.64
C THR A 97 -4.45 -11.14 -9.55
N THR A 98 -3.23 -10.82 -9.14
CA THR A 98 -2.32 -10.01 -9.97
C THR A 98 -1.94 -10.72 -11.28
N HIS A 99 -1.78 -12.05 -11.29
CA HIS A 99 -1.54 -12.82 -12.52
C HIS A 99 -2.72 -12.79 -13.49
N LEU A 100 -3.94 -12.80 -12.97
CA LEU A 100 -5.13 -12.68 -13.82
C LEU A 100 -5.24 -11.29 -14.42
N LEU A 101 -5.11 -10.24 -13.60
CA LEU A 101 -5.20 -8.85 -14.04
C LEU A 101 -4.10 -8.45 -15.04
N ASP A 102 -2.90 -8.99 -14.89
CA ASP A 102 -1.76 -8.78 -15.80
C ASP A 102 -2.09 -9.16 -17.26
N ARG A 103 -3.03 -10.08 -17.45
CA ARG A 103 -3.47 -10.50 -18.79
C ARG A 103 -4.34 -9.48 -19.53
N LEU A 104 -4.76 -8.43 -18.85
CA LEU A 104 -5.55 -7.33 -19.45
C LEU A 104 -4.68 -6.37 -20.27
N ALA A 105 -3.36 -6.35 -20.01
CA ALA A 105 -2.44 -5.49 -20.74
C ALA A 105 -2.28 -5.95 -22.22
N PRO A 106 -2.08 -5.01 -23.18
CA PRO A 106 -2.04 -3.56 -23.00
C PRO A 106 -3.40 -2.87 -23.17
N GLY A 107 -4.48 -3.60 -23.41
CA GLY A 107 -5.80 -3.05 -23.75
C GLY A 107 -6.43 -2.25 -22.61
N THR A 108 -6.37 -2.76 -21.39
CA THR A 108 -6.89 -2.14 -20.17
C THR A 108 -5.73 -1.75 -19.26
N LEU A 109 -5.74 -0.52 -18.76
CA LEU A 109 -4.76 -0.06 -17.77
C LEU A 109 -5.13 -0.59 -16.38
N VAL A 110 -4.29 -1.44 -15.80
CA VAL A 110 -4.44 -1.84 -14.39
C VAL A 110 -3.56 -0.96 -13.51
N VAL A 111 -4.09 -0.38 -12.46
CA VAL A 111 -3.40 0.54 -11.54
C VAL A 111 -3.41 -0.01 -10.09
N ASN A 112 -2.27 -0.21 -9.47
CA ASN A 112 -0.91 -0.15 -10.01
C ASN A 112 -0.67 -1.38 -10.91
N ASP A 113 0.42 -1.33 -11.69
CA ASP A 113 0.79 -2.43 -12.59
C ASP A 113 0.90 -3.75 -11.81
N PRO A 114 0.09 -4.78 -12.14
CA PRO A 114 -0.02 -5.99 -11.33
C PRO A 114 1.23 -6.87 -11.38
N PHE A 115 1.99 -6.85 -12.49
CA PHE A 115 3.25 -7.56 -12.57
C PHE A 115 4.24 -7.03 -11.53
N TRP A 116 4.35 -5.71 -11.41
CA TRP A 116 5.30 -5.10 -10.49
C TRP A 116 4.78 -5.04 -9.05
N VAL A 117 3.47 -5.00 -8.82
CA VAL A 117 2.90 -5.16 -7.48
C VAL A 117 3.32 -6.49 -6.86
N ARG A 118 3.21 -7.61 -7.61
CA ARG A 118 3.63 -8.92 -7.07
C ARG A 118 5.13 -9.13 -6.99
N ASN A 119 5.92 -8.50 -7.89
CA ASN A 119 7.38 -8.67 -7.93
C ASN A 119 8.13 -7.68 -7.03
N TYR A 120 7.48 -6.61 -6.60
CA TYR A 120 8.02 -5.60 -5.70
C TYR A 120 7.15 -5.43 -4.43
N PRO A 121 7.02 -6.48 -3.60
CA PRO A 121 6.32 -6.35 -2.32
C PRO A 121 6.95 -5.26 -1.46
N GLU A 122 6.12 -4.58 -0.68
CA GLU A 122 6.40 -3.33 0.06
C GLU A 122 7.74 -3.28 0.79
N LYS A 123 8.11 -4.40 1.45
CA LYS A 123 9.34 -4.50 2.26
C LYS A 123 10.53 -5.06 1.49
N LEU A 124 10.31 -5.57 0.28
CA LEU A 124 11.37 -6.06 -0.61
C LEU A 124 11.81 -4.98 -1.59
N LEU A 125 10.89 -4.16 -2.10
CA LEU A 125 11.22 -3.08 -3.03
C LEU A 125 12.27 -2.10 -2.47
N VAL A 126 12.26 -1.85 -1.17
CA VAL A 126 13.26 -0.97 -0.52
C VAL A 126 14.70 -1.49 -0.66
N LEU A 127 14.90 -2.78 -0.91
CA LEU A 127 16.22 -3.38 -1.08
C LEU A 127 16.94 -2.94 -2.37
N GLU A 128 16.21 -2.38 -3.33
CA GLU A 128 16.81 -1.73 -4.51
C GLU A 128 17.57 -0.44 -4.14
N PHE A 129 17.36 0.08 -2.91
CA PHE A 129 17.91 1.32 -2.40
C PHE A 129 18.56 1.14 -1.02
N PRO A 130 19.61 0.28 -0.92
CA PRO A 130 20.20 -0.08 0.37
C PRO A 130 20.83 1.10 1.13
N ASP A 131 21.23 2.14 0.43
CA ASP A 131 21.77 3.39 0.98
C ASP A 131 20.69 4.34 1.54
N LEU A 132 19.42 4.13 1.17
CA LEU A 132 18.30 4.89 1.70
C LEU A 132 17.61 4.18 2.89
N THR A 133 17.86 2.88 3.08
CA THR A 133 17.20 2.06 4.10
C THR A 133 18.04 1.92 5.37
N PRO A 134 17.41 1.69 6.54
CA PRO A 134 18.18 1.34 7.73
C PRO A 134 18.88 -0.02 7.51
N PRO A 135 19.93 -0.33 8.26
CA PRO A 135 20.51 -1.68 8.28
C PRO A 135 19.40 -2.71 8.40
N THR A 136 19.34 -3.64 7.46
CA THR A 136 18.25 -4.61 7.30
C THR A 136 18.84 -5.99 7.04
N THR A 137 18.24 -7.03 7.62
CA THR A 137 18.41 -8.42 7.22
C THR A 137 17.07 -9.07 7.01
N ILE A 138 16.98 -9.96 6.02
CA ILE A 138 15.83 -10.82 5.77
C ILE A 138 16.32 -12.25 5.85
N ALA A 139 15.88 -12.97 6.87
CA ALA A 139 16.36 -14.33 7.14
C ALA A 139 15.28 -15.16 7.84
N ARG A 140 15.34 -16.46 7.61
CA ARG A 140 14.59 -17.45 8.38
C ARG A 140 15.48 -18.10 9.45
N ASP A 141 16.79 -18.09 9.24
CA ASP A 141 17.76 -18.70 10.14
C ASP A 141 17.97 -17.85 11.39
N LEU A 142 17.78 -18.48 12.56
CA LEU A 142 17.89 -17.80 13.84
C LEU A 142 19.30 -17.29 14.12
N SER A 143 20.35 -18.01 13.68
CA SER A 143 21.74 -17.60 13.93
C SER A 143 22.07 -16.30 13.17
N THR A 144 21.60 -16.15 11.94
CA THR A 144 21.72 -14.92 11.16
C THR A 144 21.01 -13.74 11.83
N ILE A 145 19.78 -13.97 12.34
CA ILE A 145 19.01 -12.94 13.05
C ILE A 145 19.72 -12.52 14.35
N LYS A 146 20.25 -13.49 15.12
CA LYS A 146 21.02 -13.22 16.35
C LYS A 146 22.26 -12.37 16.06
N ALA A 147 23.06 -12.77 15.06
CA ALA A 147 24.27 -12.03 14.67
C ALA A 147 23.93 -10.59 14.23
N PHE A 148 22.81 -10.39 13.52
CA PHE A 148 22.37 -9.06 13.15
C PHE A 148 21.99 -8.21 14.37
N LYS A 149 21.25 -8.78 15.34
CA LYS A 149 20.88 -8.09 16.59
C LYS A 149 22.12 -7.75 17.43
N GLU A 150 23.07 -8.68 17.57
CA GLU A 150 24.35 -8.45 18.27
C GLU A 150 25.12 -7.27 17.64
N LYS A 151 25.15 -7.19 16.30
CA LYS A 151 25.86 -6.13 15.59
C LYS A 151 25.18 -4.76 15.70
N HIS A 152 23.84 -4.71 15.70
CA HIS A 152 23.09 -3.45 15.55
C HIS A 152 22.37 -2.99 16.82
N GLY A 153 22.36 -3.78 17.88
CA GLY A 153 21.70 -3.46 19.16
C GLY A 153 20.18 -3.64 19.10
N ASP A 154 19.44 -2.61 19.45
CA ASP A 154 17.97 -2.62 19.34
C ASP A 154 17.53 -2.80 17.91
N VAL A 155 16.59 -3.72 17.69
CA VAL A 155 16.06 -4.04 16.35
C VAL A 155 14.53 -4.14 16.36
N ILE A 156 13.94 -3.97 15.17
CA ILE A 156 12.55 -4.31 14.89
C ILE A 156 12.52 -5.64 14.14
N LEU A 157 11.75 -6.59 14.63
CA LEU A 157 11.46 -7.86 13.98
C LEU A 157 10.00 -7.86 13.55
N LYS A 158 9.74 -8.21 12.29
CA LYS A 158 8.39 -8.21 11.73
C LYS A 158 8.23 -9.26 10.61
N PRO A 159 7.00 -9.76 10.33
CA PRO A 159 6.72 -10.58 9.17
C PRO A 159 7.03 -9.83 7.89
N LEU A 160 7.59 -10.52 6.90
CA LEU A 160 7.96 -9.90 5.61
C LEU A 160 6.73 -9.38 4.85
N TYR A 161 5.64 -10.14 4.84
CA TYR A 161 4.39 -9.81 4.15
C TYR A 161 3.28 -9.32 5.10
N GLY A 162 3.63 -8.97 6.35
CA GLY A 162 2.67 -8.38 7.30
C GLY A 162 2.32 -6.94 6.94
N ASN A 163 1.12 -6.52 7.31
CA ASN A 163 0.57 -5.18 7.08
C ASN A 163 -0.01 -4.56 8.35
N GLY A 164 -0.33 -3.27 8.32
CA GLY A 164 -1.04 -2.57 9.39
C GLY A 164 -0.35 -2.54 10.77
N GLY A 165 0.94 -2.90 10.85
CA GLY A 165 1.68 -2.99 12.10
C GLY A 165 1.48 -4.31 12.87
N ALA A 166 0.78 -5.30 12.30
CA ALA A 166 0.63 -6.61 12.91
C ALA A 166 1.96 -7.36 12.99
N GLY A 167 2.25 -7.98 14.14
CA GLY A 167 3.47 -8.78 14.32
C GLY A 167 4.78 -7.99 14.35
N VAL A 168 4.73 -6.68 14.59
CA VAL A 168 5.91 -5.82 14.74
C VAL A 168 6.38 -5.83 16.18
N PHE A 169 7.61 -6.30 16.41
CA PHE A 169 8.21 -6.37 17.73
C PHE A 169 9.52 -5.58 17.80
N LYS A 170 9.61 -4.68 18.78
CA LYS A 170 10.89 -4.10 19.17
C LYS A 170 11.61 -5.06 20.13
N LEU A 171 12.84 -5.43 19.79
CA LEU A 171 13.75 -6.22 20.64
C LEU A 171 14.91 -5.34 21.05
N THR A 172 15.00 -5.03 22.35
CA THR A 172 16.15 -4.32 22.92
C THR A 172 17.36 -5.22 22.98
N THR A 173 18.54 -4.63 23.16
CA THR A 173 19.80 -5.38 23.28
C THR A 173 19.70 -6.51 24.32
N ASP A 174 19.04 -6.25 25.45
CA ASP A 174 18.92 -7.22 26.57
C ASP A 174 17.69 -8.14 26.45
N ASP A 175 16.85 -7.97 25.40
CA ASP A 175 15.66 -8.79 25.24
C ASP A 175 16.02 -10.24 24.92
N ARG A 176 15.46 -11.18 25.71
CA ARG A 176 15.70 -12.62 25.60
C ARG A 176 14.61 -13.38 24.82
N ASN A 177 13.59 -12.68 24.33
CA ASN A 177 12.42 -13.31 23.67
C ASN A 177 12.66 -13.65 22.20
N LEU A 178 13.81 -13.26 21.61
CA LEU A 178 14.07 -13.46 20.18
C LEU A 178 13.86 -14.92 19.73
N SER A 179 14.36 -15.90 20.51
CA SER A 179 14.19 -17.32 20.12
C SER A 179 12.72 -17.75 20.15
N SER A 180 11.97 -17.36 21.18
CA SER A 180 10.55 -17.69 21.31
C SER A 180 9.70 -17.01 20.21
N LEU A 181 10.00 -15.76 19.89
CA LEU A 181 9.33 -15.06 18.77
C LEU A 181 9.65 -15.70 17.43
N HIS A 182 10.92 -16.10 17.22
CA HIS A 182 11.31 -16.83 16.02
C HIS A 182 10.54 -18.16 15.90
N GLU A 183 10.45 -18.95 16.96
CA GLU A 183 9.68 -20.20 17.01
C GLU A 183 8.19 -19.93 16.70
N LEU A 184 7.61 -18.90 17.30
CA LEU A 184 6.23 -18.51 17.06
C LEU A 184 6.00 -18.23 15.56
N PHE A 185 6.77 -17.33 14.96
CA PHE A 185 6.60 -16.97 13.56
C PHE A 185 6.86 -18.13 12.60
N THR A 186 7.93 -18.90 12.84
CA THR A 186 8.28 -20.02 11.97
C THR A 186 7.37 -21.23 12.13
N GLY A 187 6.58 -21.28 13.20
CA GLY A 187 5.54 -22.28 13.42
C GLY A 187 4.29 -22.03 12.56
N PHE A 188 4.00 -20.75 12.22
CA PHE A 188 2.82 -20.39 11.40
C PHE A 188 3.15 -20.16 9.93
N SER A 189 4.38 -19.78 9.61
CA SER A 189 4.76 -19.40 8.25
C SER A 189 6.13 -19.97 7.85
N ARG A 190 6.30 -20.17 6.54
CA ARG A 190 7.57 -20.55 5.93
C ARG A 190 8.38 -19.35 5.42
N GLU A 191 7.78 -18.17 5.36
CA GLU A 191 8.43 -16.95 4.90
C GLU A 191 9.54 -16.53 5.87
N PRO A 192 10.59 -15.88 5.35
CA PRO A 192 11.60 -15.26 6.20
C PRO A 192 11.01 -14.08 6.98
N LEU A 193 11.69 -13.71 8.05
CA LEU A 193 11.42 -12.50 8.82
C LEU A 193 12.31 -11.36 8.33
N ILE A 194 11.79 -10.14 8.34
CA ILE A 194 12.61 -8.95 8.17
C ILE A 194 12.98 -8.38 9.54
N VAL A 195 14.28 -8.10 9.72
CA VAL A 195 14.82 -7.49 10.93
C VAL A 195 15.58 -6.23 10.55
N GLN A 196 15.20 -5.12 11.14
CA GLN A 196 15.78 -3.80 10.86
C GLN A 196 16.33 -3.17 12.13
N LYS A 197 17.43 -2.41 12.02
CA LYS A 197 17.91 -1.61 13.14
C LYS A 197 16.77 -0.68 13.60
N PHE A 198 16.55 -0.65 14.93
CA PHE A 198 15.56 0.26 15.51
C PHE A 198 15.96 1.72 15.29
N LEU A 199 15.00 2.52 14.85
CA LEU A 199 15.19 3.95 14.63
C LEU A 199 14.46 4.74 15.73
N PRO A 200 15.18 5.34 16.70
CA PRO A 200 14.56 6.10 17.79
C PRO A 200 13.72 7.28 17.31
N ALA A 201 13.97 7.77 16.09
CA ALA A 201 13.22 8.85 15.47
C ALA A 201 11.73 8.52 15.29
N VAL A 202 11.31 7.23 15.33
CA VAL A 202 9.90 6.82 15.27
C VAL A 202 9.05 7.45 16.38
N SER A 203 9.66 7.79 17.52
CA SER A 203 8.96 8.50 18.61
C SER A 203 8.42 9.88 18.19
N LYS A 204 9.02 10.48 17.14
CA LYS A 204 8.56 11.75 16.55
C LYS A 204 7.58 11.54 15.39
N GLY A 205 7.36 10.30 15.01
CA GLY A 205 6.47 9.87 13.95
C GLY A 205 7.16 9.07 12.86
N ASP A 206 6.32 8.48 12.05
CA ASP A 206 6.62 7.75 10.83
C ASP A 206 5.89 8.48 9.69
N LYS A 207 6.66 9.10 8.81
CA LYS A 207 6.12 9.94 7.76
C LYS A 207 5.64 9.08 6.59
N ARG A 208 4.35 9.18 6.23
CA ARG A 208 3.79 8.66 4.98
C ARG A 208 3.89 9.74 3.93
N VAL A 209 4.74 9.56 2.92
CA VAL A 209 4.79 10.42 1.73
C VAL A 209 3.97 9.77 0.63
N ILE A 210 3.08 10.53 0.01
CA ILE A 210 2.28 10.08 -1.13
C ILE A 210 2.99 10.51 -2.42
N LEU A 211 3.19 9.53 -3.32
CA LEU A 211 3.72 9.75 -4.66
C LEU A 211 2.66 9.42 -5.72
N VAL A 212 2.59 10.24 -6.74
CA VAL A 212 1.78 10.02 -7.94
C VAL A 212 2.70 10.01 -9.14
N ASP A 213 2.69 8.92 -9.90
CA ASP A 213 3.56 8.69 -11.06
C ASP A 213 5.03 9.01 -10.78
N GLY A 214 5.50 8.60 -9.60
CA GLY A 214 6.86 8.78 -9.13
C GLY A 214 7.20 10.17 -8.58
N ALA A 215 6.26 11.12 -8.55
CA ALA A 215 6.46 12.46 -8.00
C ALA A 215 5.78 12.62 -6.63
N PRO A 216 6.43 13.20 -5.60
CA PRO A 216 5.80 13.40 -4.30
C PRO A 216 4.75 14.52 -4.37
N VAL A 217 3.55 14.26 -3.83
CA VAL A 217 2.45 15.24 -3.74
C VAL A 217 2.27 15.82 -2.34
N GLY A 218 2.72 15.12 -1.31
CA GLY A 218 2.67 15.60 0.07
C GLY A 218 2.93 14.49 1.07
N ALA A 219 2.82 14.82 2.36
CA ALA A 219 3.09 13.87 3.43
C ALA A 219 2.18 14.07 4.66
N ILE A 220 1.96 12.99 5.39
CA ILE A 220 1.37 13.00 6.73
C ILE A 220 2.36 12.36 7.71
N ASN A 221 2.42 12.89 8.94
CA ASN A 221 3.18 12.26 10.01
C ASN A 221 2.25 11.39 10.86
N ARG A 222 2.59 10.12 11.05
CA ARG A 222 1.84 9.20 11.91
C ARG A 222 2.57 9.07 13.23
N VAL A 223 2.06 9.74 14.26
CA VAL A 223 2.67 9.75 15.59
C VAL A 223 2.15 8.58 16.41
N PRO A 224 3.03 7.71 16.94
CA PRO A 224 2.61 6.60 17.79
C PRO A 224 1.81 7.06 19.00
N ALA A 225 0.85 6.22 19.46
CA ALA A 225 0.20 6.43 20.74
C ALA A 225 1.21 6.32 21.90
N ALA A 226 0.91 6.93 23.03
CA ALA A 226 1.79 6.88 24.20
C ALA A 226 2.05 5.42 24.64
N GLY A 227 3.34 5.04 24.73
CA GLY A 227 3.76 3.67 25.08
C GLY A 227 3.73 2.67 23.94
N GLU A 228 3.32 3.07 22.72
CA GLU A 228 3.35 2.23 21.51
C GLU A 228 4.58 2.57 20.67
N THR A 229 5.13 1.55 19.99
CA THR A 229 6.25 1.70 19.05
C THR A 229 5.76 1.80 17.60
N ARG A 230 4.54 1.33 17.33
CA ARG A 230 3.93 1.31 16.00
C ARG A 230 3.18 2.61 15.75
N SER A 231 3.34 3.14 14.56
CA SER A 231 2.77 4.43 14.14
C SER A 231 1.58 4.30 13.19
N ASN A 232 1.27 3.07 12.74
CA ASN A 232 0.16 2.82 11.82
C ASN A 232 -1.19 3.30 12.40
N MET A 233 -2.00 3.95 11.58
CA MET A 233 -3.31 4.48 12.01
C MET A 233 -4.25 3.37 12.53
N HIS A 234 -4.18 2.16 11.95
CA HIS A 234 -4.95 1.00 12.39
C HIS A 234 -4.67 0.55 13.85
N VAL A 235 -3.50 0.90 14.40
CA VAL A 235 -3.13 0.59 15.79
C VAL A 235 -3.12 1.83 16.69
N GLY A 236 -3.80 2.90 16.28
CA GLY A 236 -3.97 4.12 17.07
C GLY A 236 -2.93 5.21 16.80
N GLY A 237 -2.14 5.08 15.76
CA GLY A 237 -1.29 6.17 15.28
C GLY A 237 -2.10 7.40 14.88
N ARG A 238 -1.68 8.58 15.34
CA ARG A 238 -2.40 9.83 15.08
C ARG A 238 -1.77 10.55 13.87
N PRO A 239 -2.55 10.85 12.82
CA PRO A 239 -2.05 11.64 11.69
C PRO A 239 -1.89 13.11 12.08
N GLU A 240 -0.77 13.70 11.70
CA GLU A 240 -0.46 15.12 11.89
C GLU A 240 0.04 15.72 10.58
N LYS A 241 -0.20 17.02 10.40
CA LYS A 241 0.34 17.77 9.25
C LYS A 241 1.85 17.82 9.32
N ILE A 242 2.53 17.54 8.20
CA ILE A 242 3.97 17.71 8.05
C ILE A 242 4.34 18.08 6.62
N GLY A 243 5.39 18.86 6.44
CA GLY A 243 5.99 19.15 5.13
C GLY A 243 7.08 18.14 4.76
N LEU A 244 7.41 18.10 3.47
CA LEU A 244 8.55 17.34 2.95
C LEU A 244 9.86 18.06 3.29
N THR A 245 10.81 17.33 3.89
CA THR A 245 12.20 17.78 4.09
C THR A 245 13.02 17.63 2.81
N GLU A 246 14.24 18.15 2.79
CA GLU A 246 15.19 17.91 1.69
C GLU A 246 15.51 16.43 1.55
N ARG A 247 15.66 15.71 2.67
CA ARG A 247 15.89 14.26 2.67
C ARG A 247 14.72 13.47 2.09
N ASP A 248 13.48 13.85 2.39
CA ASP A 248 12.31 13.22 1.79
C ASP A 248 12.30 13.41 0.25
N ARG A 249 12.67 14.60 -0.21
CA ARG A 249 12.76 14.89 -1.66
C ARG A 249 13.87 14.07 -2.31
N GLU A 250 15.05 14.00 -1.71
CA GLU A 250 16.14 13.15 -2.17
C GLU A 250 15.71 11.68 -2.30
N ILE A 251 15.03 11.14 -1.29
CA ILE A 251 14.47 9.77 -1.34
C ILE A 251 13.50 9.65 -2.52
N CYS A 252 12.55 10.57 -2.65
CA CYS A 252 11.55 10.55 -3.73
C CYS A 252 12.19 10.65 -5.12
N ASP A 253 13.19 11.52 -5.30
CA ASP A 253 13.90 11.71 -6.57
C ASP A 253 14.67 10.44 -6.98
N ARG A 254 15.18 9.69 -6.00
CA ARG A 254 15.90 8.43 -6.25
C ARG A 254 14.98 7.28 -6.63
N ILE A 255 13.82 7.14 -5.98
CA ILE A 255 12.89 6.03 -6.20
C ILE A 255 11.87 6.32 -7.31
N GLY A 256 11.52 7.59 -7.53
CA GLY A 256 10.46 8.01 -8.44
C GLY A 256 10.61 7.49 -9.88
N PRO A 257 11.79 7.56 -10.51
CA PRO A 257 12.01 7.00 -11.86
C PRO A 257 11.66 5.51 -11.93
N LEU A 258 12.12 4.70 -10.97
CA LEU A 258 11.80 3.27 -10.91
C LEU A 258 10.29 3.03 -10.81
N LEU A 259 9.61 3.76 -9.93
CA LEU A 259 8.16 3.62 -9.74
C LEU A 259 7.38 3.95 -11.02
N ARG A 260 7.75 5.04 -11.69
CA ARG A 260 7.14 5.44 -12.96
C ARG A 260 7.35 4.41 -14.06
N ASP A 261 8.59 3.94 -14.23
CA ASP A 261 8.96 2.95 -15.26
C ASP A 261 8.25 1.60 -15.04
N LYS A 262 7.88 1.31 -13.78
CA LYS A 262 7.17 0.10 -13.38
C LYS A 262 5.65 0.29 -13.25
N GLY A 263 5.10 1.40 -13.74
CA GLY A 263 3.66 1.65 -13.73
C GLY A 263 3.04 1.74 -12.33
N GLN A 264 3.85 2.10 -11.31
CA GLN A 264 3.39 2.28 -9.95
C GLN A 264 2.88 3.72 -9.79
N VAL A 265 1.63 3.94 -10.18
CA VAL A 265 1.06 5.29 -10.29
C VAL A 265 0.74 5.90 -8.93
N PHE A 266 0.15 5.12 -8.03
CA PHE A 266 -0.21 5.56 -6.68
C PHE A 266 0.59 4.78 -5.64
N VAL A 267 1.49 5.46 -4.95
CA VAL A 267 2.43 4.85 -4.01
C VAL A 267 2.48 5.64 -2.71
N GLY A 268 2.55 4.94 -1.59
CA GLY A 268 2.85 5.52 -0.29
C GLY A 268 4.20 5.01 0.19
N ILE A 269 5.12 5.89 0.54
CA ILE A 269 6.37 5.48 1.18
C ILE A 269 6.40 5.86 2.65
N ASP A 270 7.10 5.07 3.44
CA ASP A 270 7.24 5.31 4.87
C ASP A 270 8.68 5.71 5.18
N VAL A 271 8.83 6.86 5.87
CA VAL A 271 10.13 7.45 6.20
C VAL A 271 10.20 7.72 7.70
N ILE A 272 11.18 7.11 8.38
CA ILE A 272 11.46 7.34 9.80
C ILE A 272 12.83 8.02 9.94
N GLY A 273 12.85 9.26 10.40
CA GLY A 273 14.06 10.09 10.39
C GLY A 273 14.55 10.28 8.95
N ASP A 274 15.76 9.80 8.67
CA ASP A 274 16.40 9.93 7.35
C ASP A 274 16.30 8.65 6.49
N TYR A 275 15.51 7.65 6.93
CA TYR A 275 15.49 6.32 6.32
C TYR A 275 14.14 5.96 5.72
N LEU A 276 14.17 5.47 4.50
CA LEU A 276 13.07 4.80 3.82
C LEU A 276 12.88 3.40 4.43
N THR A 277 11.69 3.11 4.94
CA THR A 277 11.41 1.83 5.62
C THR A 277 10.49 0.91 4.83
N GLU A 278 9.57 1.46 4.02
CA GLU A 278 8.62 0.72 3.18
C GLU A 278 8.26 1.53 1.93
N ILE A 279 7.96 0.82 0.82
CA ILE A 279 7.37 1.39 -0.41
C ILE A 279 6.06 0.64 -0.67
N ASN A 280 4.95 1.25 -0.33
CA ASN A 280 3.62 0.62 -0.36
C ASN A 280 2.98 0.81 -1.74
N VAL A 281 2.90 -0.27 -2.52
CA VAL A 281 2.39 -0.29 -3.90
C VAL A 281 1.04 -1.02 -4.04
N THR A 282 0.59 -1.74 -3.01
CA THR A 282 -0.64 -2.55 -3.04
C THR A 282 -1.90 -1.69 -2.94
N SER A 283 -2.29 -1.28 -1.74
CA SER A 283 -3.43 -0.38 -1.50
C SER A 283 -3.05 0.78 -0.56
N PRO A 284 -2.14 1.69 -0.98
CA PRO A 284 -1.72 2.79 -0.12
C PRO A 284 -2.90 3.67 0.30
N THR A 285 -2.84 4.17 1.54
CA THR A 285 -3.84 5.03 2.16
C THR A 285 -3.22 6.35 2.62
N GLY A 286 -4.06 7.31 3.05
CA GLY A 286 -3.59 8.58 3.60
C GLY A 286 -3.89 9.79 2.72
N ILE A 287 -4.54 9.62 1.55
CA ILE A 287 -4.87 10.77 0.69
C ILE A 287 -5.88 11.71 1.34
N GLN A 288 -6.89 11.19 2.04
CA GLN A 288 -7.90 12.02 2.68
C GLN A 288 -7.35 12.83 3.85
N GLU A 289 -6.41 12.25 4.63
CA GLU A 289 -5.67 12.97 5.66
C GLU A 289 -4.87 14.11 5.05
N LEU A 290 -4.13 13.83 3.98
CA LEU A 290 -3.32 14.82 3.28
C LEU A 290 -4.19 15.92 2.68
N GLU A 291 -5.30 15.59 2.03
CA GLU A 291 -6.26 16.57 1.51
C GLU A 291 -6.80 17.50 2.60
N ARG A 292 -7.15 16.94 3.77
CA ARG A 292 -7.63 17.75 4.92
C ARG A 292 -6.56 18.67 5.48
N PHE A 293 -5.30 18.23 5.53
CA PHE A 293 -4.23 19.04 6.12
C PHE A 293 -3.70 20.13 5.19
N ASP A 294 -3.61 19.85 3.91
CA ASP A 294 -2.96 20.72 2.94
C ASP A 294 -3.93 21.48 2.03
N GLY A 295 -5.22 21.10 2.02
CA GLY A 295 -6.24 21.72 1.19
C GLY A 295 -6.04 21.48 -0.31
N ILE A 296 -5.35 20.39 -0.66
CA ILE A 296 -5.09 19.97 -2.05
C ILE A 296 -6.03 18.82 -2.44
N ASN A 297 -6.25 18.60 -3.73
CA ASN A 297 -7.00 17.47 -4.24
C ASN A 297 -6.02 16.41 -4.78
N VAL A 298 -5.64 15.46 -3.93
CA VAL A 298 -4.72 14.37 -4.30
C VAL A 298 -5.35 13.40 -5.27
N ALA A 299 -6.64 13.10 -5.06
CA ALA A 299 -7.38 12.20 -5.94
C ALA A 299 -7.45 12.74 -7.38
N GLU A 300 -7.60 14.06 -7.54
CA GLU A 300 -7.53 14.72 -8.85
C GLU A 300 -6.18 14.49 -9.53
N THR A 301 -5.08 14.69 -8.79
CA THR A 301 -3.72 14.49 -9.31
C THR A 301 -3.51 13.04 -9.78
N ILE A 302 -4.03 12.07 -9.01
CA ILE A 302 -3.95 10.64 -9.38
C ILE A 302 -4.74 10.38 -10.67
N TRP A 303 -5.97 10.91 -10.79
CA TRP A 303 -6.78 10.72 -11.99
C TRP A 303 -6.19 11.40 -13.21
N GLN A 304 -5.60 12.59 -13.07
CA GLN A 304 -4.87 13.25 -14.18
C GLN A 304 -3.72 12.37 -14.71
N ALA A 305 -2.96 11.74 -13.81
CA ALA A 305 -1.88 10.84 -14.21
C ALA A 305 -2.41 9.59 -14.94
N ILE A 306 -3.55 9.04 -14.52
CA ILE A 306 -4.20 7.88 -15.16
C ILE A 306 -4.74 8.25 -16.54
N GLU A 307 -5.46 9.37 -16.63
CA GLU A 307 -6.02 9.86 -17.89
C GLU A 307 -4.91 10.12 -18.92
N ALA A 308 -3.78 10.71 -18.50
CA ALA A 308 -2.62 10.92 -19.37
C ALA A 308 -2.00 9.61 -19.88
N LYS A 309 -2.09 8.51 -19.12
CA LYS A 309 -1.60 7.19 -19.56
C LYS A 309 -2.58 6.48 -20.51
N ARG A 310 -3.83 6.93 -20.58
CA ARG A 310 -4.89 6.37 -21.47
C ARG A 310 -5.13 7.21 -22.71
N ALA A 311 -4.61 8.45 -22.77
CA ALA A 311 -4.69 9.32 -23.94
C ALA A 311 -3.75 8.85 -25.05
#